data_34afb544953c500980fbab4fc25c240d
#
_entry.id   34afb544953c500980fbab4fc25c240d
#
_cell.length_a   1.000
_cell.length_b   1.000
_cell.length_c   1.000
_cell.angle_alpha   90.00
_cell.angle_beta   90.00
_cell.angle_gamma   90.00
#
_symmetry.space_group_name_H-M   'P 1'
#
loop_
_entity.id
_entity.type
_entity.pdbx_description
1 polymer ?
#
loop_
_entity_poly.entity_id
_entity_poly.type
_entity_poly.pdbx_seq_one_letter_code
_entity_poly.pdbx_strand_id
1 'polypeptide(L)'
;MMRLALLTLILTFCAGNLPAQNVSTTQQNDWAAYDAFNKAYLDSTKYIYKDFISRQSAVDRWNGAAAIWCQAHFYEMALAACERAKKEGDAKRYSQACKHVMRLMQGNIRQYADFNFDDCNINTGWFVYDDIMWWTIALAKTWQAFGDERSLALAEESFCRVYYGSEKVGDDGSYADPKRGLGGGMFWEWQPIDKPKPHKPGDFRSACINFPTVIAACLLSRMVPEGQTAAETETHPKAQSRAFYLRTAREVYK
;
A
#
# COMPACT_ATOMS: atom_id res chain seq x y z
N MET A 1 3.85 3.36 -22.78
CA MET A 1 2.88 2.34 -23.25
C MET A 1 2.63 1.20 -22.25
N MET A 2 3.50 0.94 -21.28
CA MET A 2 3.34 -0.18 -20.30
C MET A 2 2.35 0.08 -19.14
N ARG A 3 1.94 1.35 -18.90
CA ARG A 3 0.99 1.69 -17.81
C ARG A 3 -0.48 1.37 -18.09
N LEU A 4 -0.84 1.21 -19.36
CA LEU A 4 -2.22 0.90 -19.76
C LEU A 4 -2.56 -0.60 -19.63
N ALA A 5 -1.58 -1.47 -19.83
CA ALA A 5 -1.79 -2.92 -19.81
C ALA A 5 -2.09 -3.49 -18.43
N LEU A 6 -1.55 -2.89 -17.36
CA LEU A 6 -1.73 -3.38 -15.98
C LEU A 6 -3.13 -3.07 -15.44
N LEU A 7 -3.71 -1.92 -15.82
CA LEU A 7 -5.09 -1.56 -15.43
C LEU A 7 -6.13 -2.46 -16.09
N THR A 8 -5.87 -2.88 -17.33
CA THR A 8 -6.76 -3.77 -18.09
C THR A 8 -6.78 -5.20 -17.50
N LEU A 9 -5.66 -5.67 -16.95
CA LEU A 9 -5.57 -7.01 -16.39
C LEU A 9 -6.33 -7.15 -15.05
N ILE A 10 -6.39 -6.11 -14.24
CA ILE A 10 -7.10 -6.13 -12.95
C ILE A 10 -8.63 -6.10 -13.17
N LEU A 11 -9.10 -5.42 -14.21
CA LEU A 11 -10.52 -5.36 -14.55
C LEU A 11 -11.06 -6.65 -15.19
N THR A 12 -10.22 -7.44 -15.84
CA THR A 12 -10.65 -8.67 -16.52
C THR A 12 -10.88 -9.84 -15.56
N PHE A 13 -10.28 -9.83 -14.37
CA PHE A 13 -10.46 -10.92 -13.39
C PHE A 13 -11.76 -10.82 -12.56
N CYS A 14 -12.44 -9.66 -12.58
CA CYS A 14 -13.69 -9.45 -11.82
C CYS A 14 -14.96 -9.54 -12.67
N ALA A 15 -14.87 -9.74 -13.99
CA ALA A 15 -16.02 -9.81 -14.89
C ALA A 15 -16.37 -11.26 -15.21
N GLY A 16 -17.15 -11.90 -14.37
CA GLY A 16 -17.90 -13.10 -14.76
C GLY A 16 -18.84 -12.75 -15.92
N ASN A 17 -18.58 -13.31 -17.13
CA ASN A 17 -19.45 -13.44 -18.30
C ASN A 17 -20.47 -12.32 -18.61
N LEU A 18 -20.00 -11.06 -18.66
CA LEU A 18 -20.76 -10.04 -19.38
C LEU A 18 -20.32 -10.06 -20.85
N PRO A 19 -21.25 -10.05 -21.82
CA PRO A 19 -20.88 -9.93 -23.24
C PRO A 19 -20.05 -8.66 -23.41
N ALA A 20 -18.89 -8.79 -24.07
CA ALA A 20 -18.05 -7.66 -24.39
C ALA A 20 -18.84 -6.69 -25.30
N GLN A 21 -19.51 -5.74 -24.68
CA GLN A 21 -19.98 -4.58 -25.42
C GLN A 21 -18.73 -3.77 -25.78
N ASN A 22 -18.62 -3.30 -27.01
CA ASN A 22 -17.63 -2.33 -27.44
C ASN A 22 -17.85 -1.03 -26.66
N VAL A 23 -17.32 -0.97 -25.44
CA VAL A 23 -17.37 0.22 -24.60
C VAL A 23 -16.31 1.17 -25.17
N SER A 24 -16.75 2.15 -25.90
CA SER A 24 -15.89 3.28 -26.24
C SER A 24 -15.42 3.90 -24.92
N THR A 25 -14.12 3.86 -24.67
CA THR A 25 -13.49 4.43 -23.46
C THR A 25 -13.52 5.95 -23.56
N THR A 26 -14.71 6.53 -23.51
CA THR A 26 -14.86 7.97 -23.38
C THR A 26 -14.63 8.38 -21.91
N GLN A 27 -14.14 9.57 -21.72
CA GLN A 27 -13.92 10.18 -20.42
C GLN A 27 -15.14 10.08 -19.48
N GLN A 28 -16.35 10.14 -20.02
CA GLN A 28 -17.61 9.96 -19.29
C GLN A 28 -17.80 8.54 -18.74
N ASN A 29 -17.39 7.53 -19.50
CA ASN A 29 -17.54 6.12 -19.10
C ASN A 29 -16.64 5.79 -17.90
N ASP A 30 -15.43 6.36 -17.85
CA ASP A 30 -14.50 6.13 -16.76
C ASP A 30 -15.04 6.71 -15.44
N TRP A 31 -15.62 7.93 -15.47
CA TRP A 31 -16.27 8.51 -14.31
C TRP A 31 -17.50 7.74 -13.87
N ALA A 32 -18.31 7.27 -14.83
CA ALA A 32 -19.47 6.43 -14.54
C ALA A 32 -19.06 5.11 -13.86
N ALA A 33 -17.97 4.48 -14.34
CA ALA A 33 -17.43 3.27 -13.71
C ALA A 33 -16.91 3.52 -12.30
N TYR A 34 -16.17 4.62 -12.09
CA TYR A 34 -15.70 5.03 -10.77
C TYR A 34 -16.85 5.29 -9.79
N ASP A 35 -17.88 6.03 -10.23
CA ASP A 35 -19.04 6.35 -9.40
C ASP A 35 -19.86 5.07 -9.09
N ALA A 36 -20.01 4.17 -10.06
CA ALA A 36 -20.69 2.88 -9.87
C ALA A 36 -19.94 1.98 -8.89
N PHE A 37 -18.61 1.92 -8.96
CA PHE A 37 -17.78 1.19 -8.03
C PHE A 37 -17.97 1.72 -6.59
N ASN A 38 -17.85 3.03 -6.40
CA ASN A 38 -18.06 3.64 -5.09
C ASN A 38 -19.47 3.38 -4.54
N LYS A 39 -20.50 3.50 -5.39
CA LYS A 39 -21.89 3.20 -5.00
C LYS A 39 -22.08 1.75 -4.56
N ALA A 40 -21.42 0.81 -5.21
CA ALA A 40 -21.57 -0.62 -4.93
C ALA A 40 -20.80 -1.06 -3.68
N TYR A 41 -19.57 -0.58 -3.51
CA TYR A 41 -18.63 -1.16 -2.56
C TYR A 41 -18.26 -0.27 -1.37
N LEU A 42 -18.53 1.03 -1.41
CA LEU A 42 -18.27 1.90 -0.27
C LEU A 42 -19.25 1.61 0.87
N ASP A 43 -18.74 1.31 2.06
CA ASP A 43 -19.49 1.39 3.30
C ASP A 43 -19.56 2.87 3.73
N SER A 44 -20.71 3.49 3.54
CA SER A 44 -20.90 4.92 3.84
C SER A 44 -20.86 5.24 5.34
N THR A 45 -21.02 4.24 6.21
CA THR A 45 -20.99 4.39 7.67
C THR A 45 -19.55 4.35 8.19
N LYS A 46 -18.80 3.31 7.84
CA LYS A 46 -17.40 3.14 8.21
C LYS A 46 -16.47 3.99 7.35
N TYR A 47 -16.90 4.28 6.13
CA TYR A 47 -16.15 4.96 5.07
C TYR A 47 -14.87 4.22 4.67
N ILE A 48 -15.04 2.94 4.41
CA ILE A 48 -14.07 1.98 3.87
C ILE A 48 -14.75 1.14 2.80
N TYR A 49 -13.99 0.42 2.00
CA TYR A 49 -14.60 -0.49 1.02
C TYR A 49 -14.95 -1.83 1.66
N LYS A 50 -16.13 -2.35 1.28
CA LYS A 50 -16.65 -3.64 1.73
C LYS A 50 -15.91 -4.78 1.05
N ASP A 51 -15.78 -5.90 1.75
CA ASP A 51 -15.38 -7.15 1.14
C ASP A 51 -16.53 -7.68 0.24
N PHE A 52 -16.22 -7.87 -1.03
CA PHE A 52 -17.15 -8.43 -2.02
C PHE A 52 -16.83 -9.90 -2.37
N ILE A 53 -15.75 -10.44 -1.81
CA ILE A 53 -15.28 -11.81 -2.04
C ILE A 53 -15.63 -12.71 -0.85
N SER A 54 -15.95 -12.15 0.31
CA SER A 54 -16.04 -12.84 1.61
C SER A 54 -17.08 -13.93 1.70
N ARG A 55 -18.05 -13.99 0.80
CA ARG A 55 -19.02 -15.09 0.76
C ARG A 55 -18.38 -16.46 0.49
N GLN A 56 -17.11 -16.48 0.10
CA GLN A 56 -16.32 -17.68 -0.15
C GLN A 56 -15.21 -17.91 0.88
N SER A 57 -14.93 -16.93 1.75
CA SER A 57 -13.91 -17.05 2.79
C SER A 57 -14.52 -17.54 4.10
N ALA A 58 -13.99 -18.61 4.65
CA ALA A 58 -14.39 -19.12 5.97
C ALA A 58 -13.96 -18.19 7.14
N VAL A 59 -13.17 -17.14 6.86
CA VAL A 59 -12.61 -16.23 7.85
C VAL A 59 -12.81 -14.78 7.41
N ASP A 60 -13.74 -14.10 8.05
CA ASP A 60 -13.89 -12.64 7.93
C ASP A 60 -12.88 -11.94 8.85
N ARG A 61 -11.68 -11.69 8.32
CA ARG A 61 -10.59 -11.07 9.09
C ARG A 61 -10.85 -9.60 9.43
N TRP A 62 -11.65 -8.90 8.65
CA TRP A 62 -11.78 -7.44 8.74
C TRP A 62 -13.23 -6.98 8.93
N ASN A 63 -14.08 -7.82 9.53
CA ASN A 63 -15.47 -7.46 9.86
C ASN A 63 -16.26 -6.92 8.65
N GLY A 64 -16.17 -7.59 7.50
CA GLY A 64 -16.85 -7.23 6.26
C GLY A 64 -16.15 -6.13 5.45
N ALA A 65 -14.99 -5.66 5.89
CA ALA A 65 -14.13 -4.78 5.09
C ALA A 65 -13.33 -5.58 4.06
N ALA A 66 -13.05 -4.97 2.92
CA ALA A 66 -12.07 -5.52 1.98
C ALA A 66 -10.70 -5.65 2.64
N ALA A 67 -9.90 -6.60 2.18
CA ALA A 67 -8.57 -6.85 2.72
C ALA A 67 -7.73 -5.57 2.81
N ILE A 68 -6.92 -5.45 3.84
CA ILE A 68 -6.18 -4.23 4.17
C ILE A 68 -5.32 -3.71 3.00
N TRP A 69 -4.69 -4.60 2.23
CA TRP A 69 -3.94 -4.25 1.02
C TRP A 69 -4.85 -3.79 -0.14
N CYS A 70 -6.06 -4.36 -0.28
CA CYS A 70 -7.05 -3.91 -1.24
C CYS A 70 -7.51 -2.49 -0.93
N GLN A 71 -7.69 -2.15 0.35
CA GLN A 71 -8.03 -0.80 0.77
C GLN A 71 -6.99 0.22 0.30
N ALA A 72 -5.69 -0.11 0.38
CA ALA A 72 -4.62 0.75 -0.11
C ALA A 72 -4.77 1.02 -1.62
N HIS A 73 -5.04 -0.01 -2.42
CA HIS A 73 -5.24 0.16 -3.86
C HIS A 73 -6.51 0.95 -4.21
N PHE A 74 -7.61 0.72 -3.49
CA PHE A 74 -8.84 1.49 -3.69
C PHE A 74 -8.66 2.95 -3.26
N TYR A 75 -7.88 3.18 -2.22
CA TYR A 75 -7.50 4.52 -1.80
C TYR A 75 -6.63 5.22 -2.87
N GLU A 76 -5.65 4.54 -3.45
CA GLU A 76 -4.87 5.08 -4.57
C GLU A 76 -5.73 5.38 -5.81
N MET A 77 -6.76 4.57 -6.08
CA MET A 77 -7.74 4.85 -7.13
C MET A 77 -8.50 6.16 -6.85
N ALA A 78 -8.87 6.41 -5.59
CA ALA A 78 -9.52 7.67 -5.20
C ALA A 78 -8.56 8.87 -5.32
N LEU A 79 -7.27 8.71 -4.98
CA LEU A 79 -6.24 9.73 -5.23
C LEU A 79 -6.10 10.04 -6.71
N ALA A 80 -6.04 9.01 -7.56
CA ALA A 80 -5.95 9.18 -9.01
C ALA A 80 -7.18 9.89 -9.59
N ALA A 81 -8.38 9.62 -9.06
CA ALA A 81 -9.60 10.34 -9.42
C ALA A 81 -9.52 11.83 -9.03
N CYS A 82 -8.96 12.13 -7.85
CA CYS A 82 -8.73 13.51 -7.41
C CYS A 82 -7.77 14.25 -8.35
N GLU A 83 -6.62 13.64 -8.67
CA GLU A 83 -5.65 14.21 -9.62
C GLU A 83 -6.26 14.43 -11.01
N ARG A 84 -7.06 13.48 -11.47
CA ARG A 84 -7.75 13.56 -12.76
C ARG A 84 -8.73 14.74 -12.79
N ALA A 85 -9.60 14.89 -11.80
CA ALA A 85 -10.54 16.00 -11.72
C ALA A 85 -9.82 17.36 -11.72
N LYS A 86 -8.67 17.44 -11.04
CA LYS A 86 -7.81 18.63 -11.06
C LYS A 86 -7.29 18.92 -12.47
N LYS A 87 -6.79 17.91 -13.18
CA LYS A 87 -6.28 18.05 -14.55
C LYS A 87 -7.36 18.42 -15.56
N GLU A 88 -8.59 17.95 -15.35
CA GLU A 88 -9.75 18.26 -16.19
C GLU A 88 -10.34 19.67 -15.93
N GLY A 89 -9.90 20.33 -14.85
CA GLY A 89 -10.42 21.65 -14.44
C GLY A 89 -11.84 21.59 -13.84
N ASP A 90 -12.33 20.39 -13.51
CA ASP A 90 -13.64 20.21 -12.84
C ASP A 90 -13.51 20.49 -11.33
N ALA A 91 -13.63 21.77 -10.95
CA ALA A 91 -13.48 22.19 -9.57
C ALA A 91 -14.49 21.53 -8.61
N LYS A 92 -15.71 21.25 -9.07
CA LYS A 92 -16.74 20.58 -8.27
C LYS A 92 -16.35 19.15 -7.99
N ARG A 93 -16.00 18.38 -9.02
CA ARG A 93 -15.57 16.98 -8.90
C ARG A 93 -14.26 16.85 -8.14
N TYR A 94 -13.33 17.78 -8.35
CA TYR A 94 -12.07 17.84 -7.58
C TYR A 94 -12.37 18.01 -6.07
N SER A 95 -13.20 18.97 -5.70
CA SER A 95 -13.59 19.17 -4.28
C SER A 95 -14.27 17.93 -3.69
N GLN A 96 -15.14 17.26 -4.43
CA GLN A 96 -15.80 16.03 -3.98
C GLN A 96 -14.81 14.88 -3.82
N ALA A 97 -13.89 14.70 -4.78
CA ALA A 97 -12.86 13.67 -4.75
C ALA A 97 -11.88 13.88 -3.58
N CYS A 98 -11.45 15.12 -3.31
CA CYS A 98 -10.61 15.42 -2.16
C CYS A 98 -11.29 15.06 -0.83
N LYS A 99 -12.57 15.42 -0.66
CA LYS A 99 -13.36 15.05 0.54
C LYS A 99 -13.50 13.53 0.66
N HIS A 100 -13.67 12.85 -0.46
CA HIS A 100 -13.76 11.38 -0.49
C HIS A 100 -12.46 10.75 -0.02
N VAL A 101 -11.32 11.16 -0.57
CA VAL A 101 -9.99 10.69 -0.16
C VAL A 101 -9.75 10.89 1.33
N MET A 102 -10.02 12.10 1.86
CA MET A 102 -9.83 12.39 3.29
C MET A 102 -10.72 11.53 4.19
N ARG A 103 -11.97 11.28 3.80
CA ARG A 103 -12.87 10.41 4.55
C ARG A 103 -12.46 8.94 4.49
N LEU A 104 -11.96 8.47 3.33
CA LEU A 104 -11.40 7.13 3.19
C LEU A 104 -10.19 6.94 4.10
N MET A 105 -9.29 7.94 4.16
CA MET A 105 -8.13 7.90 5.06
C MET A 105 -8.57 7.72 6.51
N GLN A 106 -9.49 8.58 6.97
CA GLN A 106 -10.01 8.51 8.34
C GLN A 106 -10.74 7.19 8.63
N GLY A 107 -11.47 6.65 7.66
CA GLY A 107 -12.15 5.36 7.77
C GLY A 107 -11.15 4.21 7.95
N ASN A 108 -10.09 4.19 7.15
CA ASN A 108 -9.05 3.18 7.22
C ASN A 108 -8.21 3.29 8.50
N ILE A 109 -7.87 4.50 8.94
CA ILE A 109 -7.18 4.71 10.22
C ILE A 109 -8.00 4.09 11.36
N ARG A 110 -9.30 4.38 11.44
CA ARG A 110 -10.17 3.79 12.48
C ARG A 110 -10.34 2.28 12.37
N GLN A 111 -10.38 1.75 11.14
CA GLN A 111 -10.54 0.32 10.92
C GLN A 111 -9.30 -0.48 11.34
N TYR A 112 -8.10 0.08 11.17
CA TYR A 112 -6.83 -0.62 11.32
C TYR A 112 -5.99 -0.06 12.47
N ALA A 113 -6.56 0.00 13.68
CA ALA A 113 -5.89 0.35 14.94
C ALA A 113 -5.06 1.64 14.87
N ASP A 114 -5.63 2.70 14.27
CA ASP A 114 -4.97 4.00 14.05
C ASP A 114 -3.63 3.91 13.29
N PHE A 115 -3.51 2.90 12.41
CA PHE A 115 -2.27 2.55 11.72
C PHE A 115 -1.12 2.22 12.68
N ASN A 116 -1.42 1.55 13.79
CA ASN A 116 -0.39 0.94 14.61
C ASN A 116 0.21 -0.26 13.87
N PHE A 117 1.35 -0.08 13.24
CA PHE A 117 2.03 -1.12 12.45
C PHE A 117 2.61 -2.25 13.29
N ASP A 118 2.60 -2.14 14.61
CA ASP A 118 2.95 -3.19 15.55
C ASP A 118 1.74 -4.05 15.98
N ASP A 119 0.52 -3.66 15.61
CA ASP A 119 -0.68 -4.46 15.89
C ASP A 119 -0.80 -5.64 14.91
N CYS A 120 -0.86 -6.85 15.43
CA CYS A 120 -1.11 -8.08 14.67
C CYS A 120 -2.47 -8.72 14.99
N ASN A 121 -3.41 -7.94 15.52
CA ASN A 121 -4.77 -8.43 15.80
C ASN A 121 -5.45 -8.90 14.51
N ILE A 122 -6.16 -10.04 14.59
CA ILE A 122 -6.78 -10.68 13.42
C ILE A 122 -7.80 -9.79 12.67
N ASN A 123 -8.39 -8.81 13.33
CA ASN A 123 -9.42 -7.94 12.74
C ASN A 123 -8.91 -6.55 12.34
N THR A 124 -7.79 -6.11 12.91
CA THR A 124 -7.31 -4.73 12.77
C THR A 124 -5.84 -4.63 12.44
N GLY A 125 -5.10 -5.72 12.60
CA GLY A 125 -3.65 -5.70 12.55
C GLY A 125 -3.04 -6.15 11.23
N TRP A 126 -1.74 -6.17 11.24
CA TRP A 126 -0.88 -6.44 10.10
C TRP A 126 -0.28 -7.84 10.20
N PHE A 127 -0.40 -8.66 9.15
CA PHE A 127 0.09 -10.04 9.16
C PHE A 127 1.28 -10.25 8.26
N VAL A 128 1.42 -9.39 7.27
CA VAL A 128 2.44 -9.48 6.23
C VAL A 128 2.93 -8.08 5.89
N TYR A 129 4.19 -7.98 5.50
CA TYR A 129 4.83 -6.68 5.27
C TYR A 129 4.41 -5.99 3.98
N ASP A 130 3.95 -6.72 2.97
CA ASP A 130 3.46 -6.10 1.74
C ASP A 130 2.18 -5.28 1.97
N ASP A 131 1.30 -5.73 2.87
CA ASP A 131 0.12 -4.95 3.28
C ASP A 131 0.52 -3.57 3.81
N ILE A 132 1.57 -3.52 4.64
CA ILE A 132 2.12 -2.27 5.16
C ILE A 132 2.74 -1.44 4.03
N MET A 133 3.51 -2.05 3.12
CA MET A 133 4.18 -1.32 2.03
C MET A 133 3.21 -0.76 0.99
N TRP A 134 2.09 -1.42 0.73
CA TRP A 134 1.04 -0.84 -0.11
C TRP A 134 0.46 0.44 0.52
N TRP A 135 0.26 0.44 1.83
CA TRP A 135 -0.15 1.64 2.56
C TRP A 135 0.96 2.69 2.62
N THR A 136 2.22 2.30 2.76
CA THR A 136 3.37 3.23 2.67
C THR A 136 3.33 4.03 1.37
N ILE A 137 3.09 3.36 0.24
CA ILE A 137 2.96 4.01 -1.07
C ILE A 137 1.77 4.96 -1.11
N ALA A 138 0.61 4.52 -0.63
CA ALA A 138 -0.62 5.31 -0.61
C ALA A 138 -0.46 6.57 0.27
N LEU A 139 0.15 6.44 1.44
CA LEU A 139 0.44 7.53 2.38
C LEU A 139 1.43 8.55 1.77
N ALA A 140 2.53 8.07 1.16
CA ALA A 140 3.49 8.92 0.46
C ALA A 140 2.81 9.72 -0.67
N LYS A 141 1.96 9.08 -1.47
CA LYS A 141 1.18 9.76 -2.51
C LYS A 141 0.17 10.76 -1.96
N THR A 142 -0.39 10.50 -0.76
CA THR A 142 -1.28 11.45 -0.07
C THR A 142 -0.53 12.74 0.27
N TRP A 143 0.65 12.62 0.86
CA TRP A 143 1.49 13.79 1.10
C TRP A 143 1.83 14.52 -0.20
N GLN A 144 2.19 13.81 -1.25
CA GLN A 144 2.47 14.41 -2.56
C GLN A 144 1.27 15.19 -3.13
N ALA A 145 0.05 14.70 -2.92
CA ALA A 145 -1.16 15.33 -3.44
C ALA A 145 -1.64 16.53 -2.61
N PHE A 146 -1.46 16.48 -1.30
CA PHE A 146 -2.10 17.41 -0.36
C PHE A 146 -1.13 18.11 0.60
N GLY A 147 0.14 17.71 0.69
CA GLY A 147 1.08 18.23 1.68
C GLY A 147 0.74 17.83 3.12
N ASP A 148 0.04 16.69 3.31
CA ASP A 148 -0.37 16.22 4.63
C ASP A 148 0.81 15.59 5.38
N GLU A 149 1.40 16.35 6.30
CA GLU A 149 2.59 15.95 7.08
C GLU A 149 2.36 14.67 7.90
N ARG A 150 1.14 14.43 8.37
CA ARG A 150 0.81 13.18 9.06
C ARG A 150 0.94 11.97 8.13
N SER A 151 0.51 12.10 6.88
CA SER A 151 0.65 11.04 5.89
C SER A 151 2.11 10.75 5.57
N LEU A 152 2.97 11.77 5.51
CA LEU A 152 4.41 11.55 5.33
C LEU A 152 5.02 10.83 6.54
N ALA A 153 4.72 11.28 7.75
CA ALA A 153 5.21 10.65 8.97
C ALA A 153 4.79 9.17 9.07
N LEU A 154 3.52 8.86 8.77
CA LEU A 154 3.02 7.48 8.73
C LEU A 154 3.69 6.65 7.61
N ALA A 155 3.98 7.26 6.46
CA ALA A 155 4.68 6.57 5.38
C ALA A 155 6.13 6.22 5.78
N GLU A 156 6.82 7.09 6.48
CA GLU A 156 8.16 6.83 6.98
C GLU A 156 8.15 5.77 8.10
N GLU A 157 7.22 5.89 9.05
CA GLU A 157 7.06 4.93 10.14
C GLU A 157 6.74 3.52 9.62
N SER A 158 5.78 3.41 8.69
CA SER A 158 5.42 2.14 8.08
C SER A 158 6.57 1.52 7.29
N PHE A 159 7.32 2.33 6.53
CA PHE A 159 8.51 1.86 5.83
C PHE A 159 9.58 1.33 6.79
N CYS A 160 9.89 2.10 7.81
CA CYS A 160 10.88 1.71 8.82
C CYS A 160 10.44 0.46 9.58
N ARG A 161 9.15 0.34 9.91
CA ARG A 161 8.61 -0.86 10.56
C ARG A 161 8.86 -2.12 9.73
N VAL A 162 8.63 -2.05 8.42
CA VAL A 162 8.90 -3.17 7.51
C VAL A 162 10.41 -3.42 7.40
N TYR A 163 11.18 -2.36 7.17
CA TYR A 163 12.61 -2.48 6.94
C TYR A 163 13.36 -3.09 8.13
N TYR A 164 13.03 -2.68 9.35
CA TYR A 164 13.67 -3.17 10.57
C TYR A 164 13.03 -4.45 11.11
N GLY A 165 11.78 -4.71 10.78
CA GLY A 165 11.09 -5.93 11.18
C GLY A 165 11.34 -7.11 10.24
N SER A 166 11.66 -6.84 8.98
CA SER A 166 12.06 -7.87 8.02
C SER A 166 13.57 -8.06 8.08
N GLU A 167 14.02 -9.21 8.56
CA GLU A 167 15.43 -9.55 8.43
C GLU A 167 15.85 -9.51 6.96
N LYS A 168 16.98 -8.87 6.72
CA LYS A 168 17.53 -8.77 5.37
C LYS A 168 18.27 -10.03 5.06
N VAL A 169 17.95 -10.58 3.92
CA VAL A 169 18.75 -11.65 3.38
C VAL A 169 20.13 -11.12 3.02
N GLY A 170 21.14 -11.76 3.51
CA GLY A 170 22.53 -11.41 3.21
C GLY A 170 23.30 -10.87 4.39
N ASP A 171 22.67 -10.56 5.52
CA ASP A 171 23.42 -10.21 6.71
C ASP A 171 24.24 -11.40 7.23
N ASP A 172 23.74 -12.62 7.02
CA ASP A 172 24.49 -13.86 7.28
C ASP A 172 24.59 -14.82 6.07
N GLY A 173 23.95 -14.47 4.95
CA GLY A 173 23.90 -15.29 3.75
C GLY A 173 23.09 -16.59 3.86
N SER A 174 22.46 -16.86 5.01
CA SER A 174 21.85 -18.16 5.33
C SER A 174 20.63 -18.47 4.45
N TYR A 175 19.96 -17.47 3.92
CA TYR A 175 18.77 -17.59 3.06
C TYR A 175 19.03 -17.24 1.60
N ALA A 176 20.26 -16.91 1.23
CA ALA A 176 20.64 -16.78 -0.16
C ALA A 176 20.68 -18.19 -0.80
N ASP A 177 20.19 -18.34 -2.02
CA ASP A 177 20.45 -19.51 -2.84
C ASP A 177 21.56 -19.18 -3.84
N PRO A 178 22.84 -19.47 -3.50
CA PRO A 178 23.98 -19.13 -4.37
C PRO A 178 23.93 -19.87 -5.70
N LYS A 179 23.26 -21.04 -5.75
CA LYS A 179 23.14 -21.84 -6.98
C LYS A 179 22.20 -21.21 -7.98
N ARG A 180 21.23 -20.45 -7.51
CA ARG A 180 20.27 -19.72 -8.36
C ARG A 180 20.61 -18.24 -8.51
N GLY A 181 21.66 -17.75 -7.87
CA GLY A 181 22.00 -16.34 -7.83
C GLY A 181 20.96 -15.50 -7.08
N LEU A 182 20.14 -16.13 -6.21
CA LEU A 182 19.13 -15.46 -5.42
C LEU A 182 19.70 -15.09 -4.07
N GLY A 183 19.75 -13.79 -3.80
CA GLY A 183 20.17 -13.25 -2.51
C GLY A 183 19.47 -11.92 -2.27
N GLY A 184 19.49 -11.45 -1.03
CA GLY A 184 18.89 -10.17 -0.65
C GLY A 184 17.36 -10.16 -0.66
N GLY A 185 16.81 -8.96 -0.47
CA GLY A 185 15.37 -8.72 -0.43
C GLY A 185 14.76 -8.80 0.96
N MET A 186 13.44 -8.60 1.02
CA MET A 186 12.65 -8.52 2.23
C MET A 186 11.84 -9.80 2.41
N PHE A 187 11.71 -10.26 3.67
CA PHE A 187 10.77 -11.32 4.02
C PHE A 187 9.33 -10.82 3.99
N TRP A 188 8.39 -11.72 3.81
CA TRP A 188 6.98 -11.40 3.64
C TRP A 188 6.20 -11.35 4.95
N GLU A 189 6.48 -12.30 5.87
CA GLU A 189 5.73 -12.43 7.12
C GLU A 189 6.10 -11.33 8.12
N TRP A 190 5.07 -10.74 8.75
CA TRP A 190 5.24 -9.80 9.85
C TRP A 190 5.86 -10.50 11.07
N GLN A 191 6.84 -9.84 11.69
CA GLN A 191 7.54 -10.31 12.87
C GLN A 191 7.54 -9.22 13.94
N PRO A 192 7.43 -9.55 15.25
CA PRO A 192 7.74 -8.61 16.32
C PRO A 192 9.22 -8.26 16.27
N ILE A 193 9.55 -6.96 16.39
CA ILE A 193 10.94 -6.49 16.29
C ILE A 193 11.76 -6.94 17.51
N ASP A 194 11.14 -6.91 18.69
CA ASP A 194 11.82 -7.26 19.97
C ASP A 194 12.11 -8.76 20.11
N LYS A 195 11.33 -9.60 19.44
CA LYS A 195 11.45 -11.08 19.51
C LYS A 195 11.14 -11.71 18.14
N PRO A 196 11.94 -11.45 17.12
CA PRO A 196 11.71 -12.03 15.81
C PRO A 196 11.87 -13.56 15.88
N LYS A 197 11.01 -14.26 15.18
CA LYS A 197 11.17 -15.71 15.00
C LYS A 197 12.30 -15.95 14.01
N PRO A 198 13.19 -16.92 14.27
CA PRO A 198 14.20 -17.28 13.29
C PRO A 198 13.57 -17.69 11.96
N HIS A 199 14.08 -17.15 10.86
CA HIS A 199 13.66 -17.58 9.54
C HIS A 199 14.03 -19.04 9.28
N LYS A 200 13.19 -19.71 8.51
CA LYS A 200 13.34 -21.12 8.15
C LYS A 200 13.51 -21.27 6.64
N PRO A 201 14.16 -22.33 6.17
CA PRO A 201 14.11 -22.68 4.75
C PRO A 201 12.66 -22.77 4.27
N GLY A 202 12.29 -21.98 3.26
CA GLY A 202 10.92 -21.89 2.76
C GLY A 202 10.16 -20.63 3.17
N ASP A 203 10.67 -19.81 4.08
CA ASP A 203 10.09 -18.50 4.36
C ASP A 203 10.12 -17.62 3.11
N PHE A 204 9.00 -16.92 2.87
CA PHE A 204 8.78 -16.24 1.59
C PHE A 204 9.49 -14.90 1.51
N ARG A 205 10.16 -14.69 0.38
CA ARG A 205 10.66 -13.41 -0.12
C ARG A 205 10.06 -13.19 -1.50
N SER A 206 8.83 -12.73 -1.52
CA SER A 206 8.08 -12.63 -2.76
C SER A 206 8.20 -11.26 -3.42
N ALA A 207 7.88 -11.19 -4.70
CA ALA A 207 7.84 -9.95 -5.44
C ALA A 207 6.84 -8.95 -4.86
N CYS A 208 5.76 -9.44 -4.21
CA CYS A 208 4.71 -8.58 -3.63
C CYS A 208 5.19 -7.73 -2.46
N ILE A 209 6.27 -8.11 -1.76
CA ILE A 209 6.91 -7.24 -0.75
C ILE A 209 8.10 -6.46 -1.33
N ASN A 210 8.89 -7.08 -2.18
CA ASN A 210 10.13 -6.46 -2.66
C ASN A 210 9.87 -5.31 -3.63
N PHE A 211 8.96 -5.44 -4.60
CA PHE A 211 8.65 -4.34 -5.52
C PHE A 211 7.99 -3.13 -4.84
N PRO A 212 6.97 -3.27 -3.98
CA PRO A 212 6.46 -2.11 -3.26
C PRO A 212 7.50 -1.47 -2.33
N THR A 213 8.42 -2.25 -1.73
CA THR A 213 9.54 -1.68 -0.97
C THR A 213 10.43 -0.77 -1.84
N VAL A 214 10.78 -1.21 -3.05
CA VAL A 214 11.54 -0.36 -3.99
C VAL A 214 10.77 0.90 -4.36
N ILE A 215 9.47 0.77 -4.66
CA ILE A 215 8.61 1.91 -5.03
C ILE A 215 8.51 2.90 -3.86
N ALA A 216 8.20 2.42 -2.66
CA ALA A 216 8.09 3.23 -1.46
C ALA A 216 9.41 3.96 -1.13
N ALA A 217 10.53 3.25 -1.18
CA ALA A 217 11.85 3.83 -0.97
C ALA A 217 12.19 4.92 -2.00
N CYS A 218 11.86 4.70 -3.28
CA CYS A 218 12.03 5.72 -4.33
C CYS A 218 11.16 6.95 -4.10
N LEU A 219 9.92 6.77 -3.63
CA LEU A 219 9.03 7.89 -3.29
C LEU A 219 9.58 8.69 -2.11
N LEU A 220 9.86 8.02 -0.99
CA LEU A 220 10.37 8.66 0.23
C LEU A 220 11.71 9.37 -0.01
N SER A 221 12.62 8.79 -0.81
CA SER A 221 13.88 9.44 -1.15
C SER A 221 13.73 10.81 -1.84
N ARG A 222 12.56 11.09 -2.43
CA ARG A 222 12.26 12.36 -3.09
C ARG A 222 11.43 13.31 -2.23
N MET A 223 10.69 12.76 -1.26
CA MET A 223 9.68 13.49 -0.49
C MET A 223 10.22 14.01 0.83
N VAL A 224 11.02 13.20 1.54
CA VAL A 224 11.57 13.64 2.84
C VAL A 224 12.49 14.85 2.67
N PRO A 225 12.56 15.74 3.67
CA PRO A 225 13.40 16.94 3.60
C PRO A 225 14.86 16.62 3.31
N GLU A 226 15.52 17.51 2.58
CA GLU A 226 16.97 17.45 2.39
C GLU A 226 17.66 17.69 3.74
N GLY A 227 18.66 16.85 4.07
CA GLY A 227 19.35 16.93 5.36
C GLY A 227 18.64 16.26 6.51
N GLN A 228 17.46 15.64 6.29
CA GLN A 228 16.81 14.82 7.31
C GLN A 228 17.73 13.70 7.76
N THR A 229 17.81 13.50 9.07
CA THR A 229 18.50 12.39 9.72
C THR A 229 17.50 11.35 10.22
N ALA A 230 18.00 10.20 10.68
CA ALA A 230 17.15 9.20 11.33
C ALA A 230 16.48 9.78 12.58
N ALA A 231 15.20 9.47 12.75
CA ALA A 231 14.46 9.73 13.98
C ALA A 231 14.39 8.42 14.78
N GLU A 232 15.21 8.32 15.81
CA GLU A 232 15.34 7.11 16.63
C GLU A 232 14.18 6.97 17.62
N THR A 233 13.85 5.73 17.94
CA THR A 233 12.96 5.35 19.04
C THR A 233 13.63 4.26 19.86
N GLU A 234 12.94 3.74 20.91
CA GLU A 234 13.47 2.65 21.74
C GLU A 234 13.66 1.33 20.98
N THR A 235 12.89 1.09 19.91
CA THR A 235 12.88 -0.18 19.20
C THR A 235 13.54 -0.11 17.83
N HIS A 236 13.22 0.92 17.03
CA HIS A 236 13.76 1.12 15.68
C HIS A 236 13.49 2.57 15.24
N PRO A 237 14.27 3.11 14.30
CA PRO A 237 13.99 4.44 13.75
C PRO A 237 12.62 4.51 13.09
N LYS A 238 11.91 5.63 13.25
CA LYS A 238 10.63 5.92 12.61
C LYS A 238 10.75 6.76 11.34
N ALA A 239 11.90 7.37 11.11
CA ALA A 239 12.20 8.14 9.91
C ALA A 239 13.68 7.97 9.53
N GLN A 240 14.00 8.20 8.26
CA GLN A 240 15.33 8.01 7.72
C GLN A 240 15.74 9.12 6.73
N SER A 241 17.02 9.20 6.42
CA SER A 241 17.54 10.15 5.44
C SER A 241 17.16 9.76 4.00
N ARG A 242 17.16 10.74 3.09
CA ARG A 242 17.03 10.49 1.64
C ARG A 242 18.02 9.44 1.13
N ALA A 243 19.26 9.52 1.59
CA ALA A 243 20.32 8.60 1.18
C ALA A 243 20.02 7.17 1.61
N PHE A 244 19.45 6.99 2.79
CA PHE A 244 19.02 5.67 3.26
C PHE A 244 17.95 5.07 2.35
N TYR A 245 16.88 5.79 2.06
CA TYR A 245 15.81 5.29 1.19
C TYR A 245 16.33 4.96 -0.21
N LEU A 246 17.14 5.83 -0.80
CA LEU A 246 17.70 5.57 -2.13
C LEU A 246 18.63 4.36 -2.16
N ARG A 247 19.45 4.17 -1.12
CA ARG A 247 20.31 2.99 -0.98
C ARG A 247 19.46 1.72 -0.86
N THR A 248 18.44 1.73 0.01
CA THR A 248 17.53 0.59 0.18
C THR A 248 16.83 0.22 -1.12
N ALA A 249 16.34 1.20 -1.90
CA ALA A 249 15.74 0.92 -3.19
C ALA A 249 16.71 0.18 -4.14
N ARG A 250 17.98 0.58 -4.15
CA ARG A 250 19.01 -0.05 -4.99
C ARG A 250 19.38 -1.45 -4.52
N GLU A 251 19.46 -1.66 -3.21
CA GLU A 251 19.83 -2.94 -2.62
C GLU A 251 18.72 -3.99 -2.83
N VAL A 252 17.45 -3.61 -2.62
CA VAL A 252 16.31 -4.51 -2.79
C VAL A 252 16.02 -4.81 -4.28
N TYR A 253 16.36 -3.88 -5.19
CA TYR A 253 16.16 -4.06 -6.64
C TYR A 253 17.14 -5.04 -7.26
N LYS A 254 18.36 -5.18 -6.74
CA LYS A 254 19.40 -6.09 -7.24
C LYS A 254 19.07 -7.56 -7.00
#